data_0540d116c9391bc949bec6418097ec7b
#
_entry.id   0540d116c9391bc949bec6418097ec7b
#
_cell.length_a   1.000
_cell.length_b   1.000
_cell.length_c   1.000
_cell.angle_alpha   90.00
_cell.angle_beta   90.00
_cell.angle_gamma   90.00
#
_symmetry.space_group_name_H-M   'P 1'
#
loop_
_entity.id
_entity.type
_entity.pdbx_description
1 polymer ?
#
loop_
_entity_poly.entity_id
_entity_poly.type
_entity_poly.pdbx_seq_one_letter_code
_entity_poly.pdbx_strand_id
1 'polypeptide(L)'
;MSVGQDIVQPYQKLRENLARRDRSLREKVVSLEEAASFVGDGASVGIGGSTISRTPMAMIWQLIRARKKELCCSRCIISTDGDLLLGSGAANHI
;
A
#
# COMPACT_ATOMS: atom_id res chain seq x y z
N MET A 1 -24.59 -20.45 18.01
CA MET A 1 -24.09 -19.30 17.24
C MET A 1 -23.89 -19.72 15.79
N SER A 2 -24.31 -18.91 14.86
CA SER A 2 -24.20 -19.28 13.46
C SER A 2 -22.80 -18.91 12.92
N VAL A 3 -22.32 -19.69 11.96
CA VAL A 3 -21.05 -19.42 11.29
C VAL A 3 -21.10 -18.07 10.57
N GLY A 4 -22.27 -17.66 10.08
CA GLY A 4 -22.43 -16.36 9.42
C GLY A 4 -22.14 -15.17 10.33
N GLN A 5 -22.46 -15.26 11.62
CA GLN A 5 -22.16 -14.18 12.56
C GLN A 5 -20.66 -14.03 12.79
N ASP A 6 -19.92 -15.14 12.84
CA ASP A 6 -18.48 -15.11 13.02
C ASP A 6 -17.76 -14.47 11.83
N ILE A 7 -18.33 -14.57 10.64
CA ILE A 7 -17.76 -13.97 9.43
C ILE A 7 -18.18 -12.50 9.28
N VAL A 8 -19.46 -12.20 9.58
CA VAL A 8 -20.04 -10.87 9.35
C VAL A 8 -19.51 -9.84 10.35
N GLN A 9 -19.30 -10.20 11.63
CA GLN A 9 -18.86 -9.25 12.64
C GLN A 9 -17.53 -8.57 12.32
N PRO A 10 -16.45 -9.30 11.94
CA PRO A 10 -15.21 -8.64 11.56
C PRO A 10 -15.37 -7.72 10.35
N TYR A 11 -16.20 -8.09 9.41
CA TYR A 11 -16.48 -7.28 8.24
C TYR A 11 -17.20 -5.99 8.61
N GLN A 12 -18.19 -6.07 9.50
CA GLN A 12 -18.92 -4.89 9.98
C GLN A 12 -18.00 -3.93 10.73
N LYS A 13 -17.11 -4.44 11.58
CA LYS A 13 -16.11 -3.63 12.28
C LYS A 13 -15.21 -2.89 11.29
N LEU A 14 -14.76 -3.55 10.27
CA LEU A 14 -13.94 -2.93 9.24
C LEU A 14 -14.68 -1.80 8.54
N ARG A 15 -15.95 -2.02 8.19
CA ARG A 15 -16.78 -0.99 7.56
C ARG A 15 -16.97 0.22 8.48
N GLU A 16 -17.22 0.00 9.76
CA GLU A 16 -17.35 1.07 10.73
C GLU A 16 -16.07 1.88 10.86
N ASN A 17 -14.93 1.20 10.94
CA ASN A 17 -13.64 1.85 11.01
C ASN A 17 -13.36 2.69 9.77
N LEU A 18 -13.68 2.19 8.59
CA LEU A 18 -13.51 2.92 7.35
C LEU A 18 -14.45 4.14 7.28
N ALA A 19 -15.68 4.00 7.80
CA ALA A 19 -16.63 5.10 7.81
C ALA A 19 -16.20 6.24 8.73
N ARG A 20 -15.40 5.96 9.77
CA ARG A 20 -14.90 6.96 10.71
C ARG A 20 -13.71 7.74 10.19
N ARG A 21 -13.07 7.29 9.13
CA ARG A 21 -11.91 7.97 8.58
C ARG A 21 -12.28 9.33 8.03
N ASP A 22 -11.38 10.27 8.18
CA ASP A 22 -11.54 11.61 7.63
C ASP A 22 -11.54 11.52 6.10
N ARG A 23 -12.69 11.87 5.50
CA ARG A 23 -12.88 11.90 4.06
C ARG A 23 -13.21 13.32 3.58
N SER A 24 -12.87 14.31 4.37
CA SER A 24 -13.11 15.69 4.02
C SER A 24 -12.31 16.11 2.79
N LEU A 25 -12.82 17.08 2.07
CA LEU A 25 -12.10 17.69 0.95
C LEU A 25 -10.97 18.56 1.51
N ARG A 26 -9.76 18.29 1.09
CA ARG A 26 -8.58 19.02 1.52
C ARG A 26 -7.48 18.90 0.47
N GLU A 27 -6.49 19.76 0.56
CA GLU A 27 -5.31 19.65 -0.29
C GLU A 27 -4.55 18.37 0.02
N LYS A 28 -4.36 17.53 -0.98
CA LYS A 28 -3.69 16.22 -0.83
C LYS A 28 -2.43 16.10 -1.69
N VAL A 29 -2.05 17.18 -2.38
CA VAL A 29 -0.82 17.17 -3.17
C VAL A 29 0.35 17.41 -2.23
N VAL A 30 1.28 16.46 -2.18
CA VAL A 30 2.44 16.51 -1.30
C VAL A 30 3.69 16.13 -2.11
N SER A 31 4.87 16.37 -1.53
CA SER A 31 6.12 15.94 -2.15
C SER A 31 6.26 14.43 -2.09
N LEU A 32 7.18 13.87 -2.90
CA LEU A 32 7.47 12.44 -2.86
C LEU A 32 8.03 12.02 -1.50
N GLU A 33 8.87 12.83 -0.91
CA GLU A 33 9.44 12.56 0.41
C GLU A 33 8.35 12.50 1.47
N GLU A 34 7.41 13.44 1.45
CA GLU A 34 6.30 13.46 2.38
C GLU A 34 5.38 12.28 2.18
N ALA A 35 5.08 11.93 0.92
CA ALA A 35 4.27 10.76 0.60
C ALA A 35 4.93 9.48 1.10
N ALA A 36 6.24 9.32 0.92
CA ALA A 36 6.96 8.15 1.39
C ALA A 36 6.99 8.06 2.92
N SER A 37 6.89 9.19 3.62
CA SER A 37 6.88 9.20 5.09
C SER A 37 5.65 8.50 5.67
N PHE A 38 4.57 8.37 4.90
CA PHE A 38 3.38 7.63 5.34
C PHE A 38 3.56 6.13 5.30
N VAL A 39 4.61 5.63 4.65
CA VAL A 39 4.90 4.21 4.54
C VAL A 39 6.00 3.85 5.54
N GLY A 40 5.63 3.13 6.58
CA GLY A 40 6.60 2.66 7.58
C GLY A 40 7.23 1.33 7.17
N ASP A 41 8.35 0.97 7.78
CA ASP A 41 8.95 -0.35 7.59
C ASP A 41 7.97 -1.43 8.03
N GLY A 42 7.91 -2.52 7.29
CA GLY A 42 6.97 -3.61 7.57
C GLY A 42 5.54 -3.35 7.11
N ALA A 43 5.27 -2.23 6.44
CA ALA A 43 3.92 -1.89 6.00
C ALA A 43 3.43 -2.81 4.89
N SER A 44 2.12 -3.00 4.83
CA SER A 44 1.47 -3.64 3.69
C SER A 44 1.08 -2.58 2.68
N VAL A 45 1.57 -2.70 1.45
CA VAL A 45 1.41 -1.69 0.41
C VAL A 45 0.63 -2.30 -0.76
N GLY A 46 -0.53 -1.74 -1.04
CA GLY A 46 -1.29 -2.08 -2.24
C GLY A 46 -0.89 -1.15 -3.38
N ILE A 47 -0.55 -1.73 -4.51
CA ILE A 47 -0.13 -0.98 -5.69
C ILE A 47 -1.18 -1.15 -6.78
N GLY A 48 -1.74 -0.03 -7.23
CA GLY A 48 -2.70 -0.03 -8.31
C GLY A 48 -2.07 0.30 -9.66
N GLY A 49 -2.84 0.19 -10.70
CA GLY A 49 -2.44 0.54 -12.05
C GLY A 49 -2.42 -0.63 -13.00
N SER A 50 -1.87 -0.41 -14.18
CA SER A 50 -1.67 -1.41 -15.21
C SER A 50 -0.20 -1.82 -15.24
N THR A 51 0.14 -2.98 -15.75
CA THR A 51 1.46 -3.62 -15.64
C THR A 51 2.65 -2.67 -15.82
N ILE A 52 2.88 -2.19 -17.02
CA ILE A 52 4.02 -1.30 -17.33
C ILE A 52 3.56 0.14 -17.47
N SER A 53 2.40 0.34 -18.14
CA SER A 53 1.96 1.66 -18.56
C SER A 53 1.47 2.55 -17.41
N ARG A 54 1.02 1.97 -16.30
CA ARG A 54 0.50 2.73 -15.15
C ARG A 54 1.11 2.27 -13.84
N THR A 55 2.40 2.04 -13.84
CA THR A 55 3.15 1.71 -12.64
C THR A 55 3.61 3.00 -11.97
N PRO A 56 3.40 3.16 -10.64
CA PRO A 56 3.80 4.38 -9.94
C PRO A 56 5.30 4.39 -9.65
N MET A 57 6.12 4.48 -10.70
CA MET A 57 7.57 4.32 -10.61
C MET A 57 8.24 5.40 -9.77
N ALA A 58 7.75 6.65 -9.84
CA ALA A 58 8.32 7.73 -9.04
C ALA A 58 8.23 7.41 -7.54
N MET A 59 7.09 6.90 -7.11
CA MET A 59 6.89 6.52 -5.71
C MET A 59 7.72 5.30 -5.33
N ILE A 60 7.83 4.33 -6.23
CA ILE A 60 8.66 3.13 -6.04
C ILE A 60 10.12 3.53 -5.81
N TRP A 61 10.66 4.39 -6.67
CA TRP A 61 12.02 4.90 -6.51
C TRP A 61 12.19 5.67 -5.21
N GLN A 62 11.18 6.45 -4.81
CA GLN A 62 11.25 7.20 -3.57
C GLN A 62 11.26 6.28 -2.34
N LEU A 63 10.49 5.20 -2.35
CA LEU A 63 10.53 4.22 -1.27
C LEU A 63 11.91 3.59 -1.15
N ILE A 64 12.56 3.30 -2.27
CA ILE A 64 13.92 2.76 -2.30
C ILE A 64 14.92 3.79 -1.76
N ARG A 65 14.82 5.04 -2.19
CA ARG A 65 15.70 6.12 -1.71
C ARG A 65 15.52 6.38 -0.21
N ALA A 66 14.32 6.25 0.30
CA ALA A 66 14.01 6.40 1.71
C ALA A 66 14.45 5.18 2.54
N ARG A 67 15.00 4.15 1.91
CA ARG A 67 15.48 2.92 2.53
C ARG A 67 14.41 2.20 3.34
N LYS A 68 13.19 2.18 2.83
CA LYS A 68 12.12 1.40 3.43
C LYS A 68 12.47 -0.08 3.38
N LYS A 69 12.05 -0.84 4.39
CA LYS A 69 12.39 -2.26 4.56
C LYS A 69 11.17 -3.08 4.90
N GLU A 70 11.25 -4.37 4.60
CA GLU A 70 10.26 -5.37 5.02
C GLU A 70 8.86 -5.06 4.54
N LEU A 71 8.72 -4.38 3.41
CA LEU A 71 7.41 -4.08 2.86
C LEU A 71 6.78 -5.36 2.31
N CYS A 72 5.47 -5.48 2.57
CA CYS A 72 4.65 -6.52 1.97
C CYS A 72 3.81 -5.84 0.88
N CYS A 73 4.12 -6.13 -0.37
CA CYS A 73 3.48 -5.48 -1.50
C CYS A 73 2.49 -6.41 -2.18
N SER A 74 1.35 -5.88 -2.57
CA SER A 74 0.37 -6.63 -3.34
C SER A 74 -0.09 -5.82 -4.54
N ARG A 75 -0.22 -6.51 -5.66
CA ARG A 75 -0.64 -5.93 -6.91
C ARG A 75 -1.28 -7.00 -7.79
N CYS A 76 -2.19 -6.60 -8.64
CA CYS A 76 -2.88 -7.54 -9.52
C CYS A 76 -1.91 -8.24 -10.48
N ILE A 77 -1.07 -7.48 -11.16
CA ILE A 77 -0.02 -8.02 -12.04
C ILE A 77 1.27 -7.26 -11.76
N ILE A 78 2.24 -7.93 -11.17
CA ILE A 78 3.53 -7.34 -10.83
C ILE A 78 4.49 -7.42 -12.01
N SER A 79 5.28 -6.37 -12.21
CA SER A 79 6.24 -6.26 -13.29
C SER A 79 7.52 -5.61 -12.75
N THR A 80 8.00 -4.55 -13.40
CA THR A 80 9.24 -3.83 -13.02
C THR A 80 9.21 -3.30 -11.58
N ASP A 81 8.03 -2.91 -11.09
CA ASP A 81 7.89 -2.44 -9.72
C ASP A 81 8.27 -3.52 -8.71
N GLY A 82 7.80 -4.75 -8.93
CA GLY A 82 8.16 -5.88 -8.08
C GLY A 82 9.63 -6.22 -8.16
N ASP A 83 10.19 -6.21 -9.36
CA ASP A 83 11.62 -6.47 -9.57
C ASP A 83 12.48 -5.48 -8.80
N LEU A 84 12.15 -4.19 -8.86
CA LEU A 84 12.91 -3.15 -8.16
C LEU A 84 12.74 -3.24 -6.66
N LEU A 85 11.53 -3.46 -6.17
CA LEU A 85 11.27 -3.56 -4.75
C LEU A 85 11.96 -4.76 -4.12
N LEU A 86 11.89 -5.91 -4.77
CA LEU A 86 12.56 -7.12 -4.28
C LEU A 86 14.08 -7.01 -4.44
N GLY A 87 14.54 -6.56 -5.60
CA GLY A 87 15.96 -6.48 -5.89
C GLY A 87 16.71 -5.47 -5.02
N SER A 88 16.04 -4.40 -4.62
CA SER A 88 16.63 -3.38 -3.73
C SER A 88 16.56 -3.77 -2.26
N GLY A 89 15.79 -4.78 -1.90
CA GLY A 89 15.58 -5.15 -0.51
C GLY A 89 14.48 -4.36 0.19
N ALA A 90 13.78 -3.47 -0.51
CA ALA A 90 12.68 -2.70 0.09
C ALA A 90 11.50 -3.58 0.46
N ALA A 91 11.17 -4.56 -0.38
CA ALA A 91 10.11 -5.52 -0.11
C ALA A 91 10.70 -6.89 0.13
N ASN A 92 10.16 -7.62 1.09
CA ASN A 92 10.54 -9.00 1.34
C ASN A 92 9.40 -9.99 1.03
N HIS A 93 8.26 -9.47 0.63
CA HIS A 93 7.08 -10.29 0.34
C HIS A 93 6.21 -9.61 -0.71
N ILE A 94 5.78 -10.38 -1.67
CA ILE A 94 4.88 -9.90 -2.73
C ILE A 94 3.74 -10.90 -2.95
#